data_f135e710e54b3213c2258b3b93e4abf9
#
_entry.id   f135e710e54b3213c2258b3b93e4abf9
#
_cell.length_a   1.000
_cell.length_b   1.000
_cell.length_c   1.000
_cell.angle_alpha   90.00
_cell.angle_beta   90.00
_cell.angle_gamma   90.00
#
_symmetry.space_group_name_H-M   'P 1'
#
loop_
_entity.id
_entity.type
_entity.pdbx_description
1 polymer ?
#
loop_
_entity_poly.entity_id
_entity_poly.type
_entity_poly.pdbx_seq_one_letter_code
_entity_poly.pdbx_strand_id
1 'polypeptide(L)'
;MNIASLMYIFFRLAPFLIVGYMTLGSVINGQIRGFVYLVGLCFSVLCTHLVVTIAPKPKMDPNFICNNFSVNGMINVSTPLGLAIICHTFFYLIYPVAMYKLEVYNIPLLIIFPILIIAEIFWNLQHSCFSMTQIMMTIIFAGGLGVVYSFIIDQLKMPKLQYLAAGSTREVCNMPKKQKFKCYNNE
;
A
#
# COMPACT_ATOMS: atom_id res chain seq x y z
N MET A 1 -19.85 -15.52 -18.85
CA MET A 1 -18.88 -14.57 -18.28
C MET A 1 -17.50 -15.04 -18.67
N ASN A 2 -16.77 -14.28 -19.48
CA ASN A 2 -15.41 -14.67 -19.90
C ASN A 2 -14.43 -14.51 -18.73
N ILE A 3 -13.52 -15.48 -18.57
CA ILE A 3 -12.47 -15.47 -17.54
C ILE A 3 -11.68 -14.14 -17.57
N ALA A 4 -11.46 -13.59 -18.76
CA ALA A 4 -10.82 -12.29 -18.94
C ALA A 4 -11.58 -11.14 -18.28
N SER A 5 -12.92 -11.13 -18.35
CA SER A 5 -13.76 -10.11 -17.70
C SER A 5 -13.71 -10.22 -16.18
N LEU A 6 -13.63 -11.46 -15.65
CA LEU A 6 -13.52 -11.70 -14.22
C LEU A 6 -12.17 -11.22 -13.68
N MET A 7 -11.08 -11.55 -14.38
CA MET A 7 -9.73 -11.08 -14.04
C MET A 7 -9.63 -9.55 -14.08
N TYR A 8 -10.25 -8.93 -15.09
CA TYR A 8 -10.32 -7.46 -15.19
C TYR A 8 -10.96 -6.83 -13.96
N ILE A 9 -12.14 -7.32 -13.57
CA ILE A 9 -12.88 -6.81 -12.41
C ILE A 9 -12.02 -6.99 -11.14
N PHE A 10 -11.37 -8.15 -10.99
CA PHE A 10 -10.52 -8.44 -9.83
C PHE A 10 -9.34 -7.45 -9.72
N PHE A 11 -8.57 -7.26 -10.80
CA PHE A 11 -7.44 -6.34 -10.77
C PHE A 11 -7.88 -4.89 -10.56
N ARG A 12 -9.02 -4.50 -11.11
CA ARG A 12 -9.55 -3.15 -10.96
C ARG A 12 -10.09 -2.86 -9.56
N LEU A 13 -10.59 -3.91 -8.88
CA LEU A 13 -11.09 -3.82 -7.51
C LEU A 13 -9.96 -3.96 -6.47
N ALA A 14 -8.83 -4.57 -6.83
CA ALA A 14 -7.72 -4.87 -5.94
C ALA A 14 -7.23 -3.65 -5.12
N PRO A 15 -7.03 -2.45 -5.67
CA PRO A 15 -6.60 -1.28 -4.89
C PRO A 15 -7.57 -0.96 -3.76
N PHE A 16 -8.88 -1.03 -4.03
CA PHE A 16 -9.92 -0.73 -3.04
C PHE A 16 -10.02 -1.82 -1.97
N LEU A 17 -9.87 -3.08 -2.37
CA LEU A 17 -9.84 -4.20 -1.42
C LEU A 17 -8.63 -4.10 -0.48
N ILE A 18 -7.47 -3.68 -0.98
CA ILE A 18 -6.27 -3.47 -0.17
C ILE A 18 -6.50 -2.35 0.85
N VAL A 19 -6.99 -1.19 0.41
CA VAL A 19 -7.28 -0.06 1.29
C VAL A 19 -8.34 -0.43 2.31
N GLY A 20 -9.43 -1.08 1.86
CA GLY A 20 -10.50 -1.57 2.73
C GLY A 20 -9.98 -2.55 3.78
N TYR A 21 -9.17 -3.52 3.39
CA TYR A 21 -8.57 -4.48 4.31
C TYR A 21 -7.70 -3.80 5.38
N MET A 22 -6.82 -2.89 4.96
CA MET A 22 -5.91 -2.16 5.85
C MET A 22 -6.68 -1.27 6.83
N THR A 23 -7.71 -0.56 6.36
CA THR A 23 -8.50 0.35 7.19
C THR A 23 -9.49 -0.39 8.10
N LEU A 24 -10.30 -1.28 7.54
CA LEU A 24 -11.31 -2.03 8.30
C LEU A 24 -10.66 -2.98 9.31
N GLY A 25 -9.60 -3.68 8.92
CA GLY A 25 -8.85 -4.54 9.83
C GLY A 25 -8.30 -3.77 11.04
N SER A 26 -7.89 -2.52 10.83
CA SER A 26 -7.43 -1.65 11.92
C SER A 26 -8.57 -1.18 12.82
N VAL A 27 -9.71 -0.80 12.24
CA VAL A 27 -10.90 -0.36 12.99
C VAL A 27 -11.45 -1.50 13.84
N ILE A 28 -11.60 -2.71 13.29
CA ILE A 28 -12.10 -3.88 14.01
C ILE A 28 -11.20 -4.22 15.21
N ASN A 29 -9.89 -4.07 15.05
CA ASN A 29 -8.92 -4.32 16.12
C ASN A 29 -8.72 -3.13 17.08
N GLY A 30 -9.48 -2.05 16.94
CA GLY A 30 -9.35 -0.84 17.77
C GLY A 30 -7.99 -0.15 17.65
N GLN A 31 -7.32 -0.28 16.51
CA GLN A 31 -5.97 0.24 16.26
C GLN A 31 -6.00 1.46 15.35
N ILE A 32 -5.20 2.47 15.68
CA ILE A 32 -5.13 3.73 14.91
C ILE A 32 -4.30 3.57 13.61
N ARG A 33 -3.60 2.46 13.43
CA ARG A 33 -2.65 2.23 12.30
C ARG A 33 -3.28 2.42 10.92
N GLY A 34 -4.48 1.88 10.72
CA GLY A 34 -5.17 2.00 9.44
C GLY A 34 -5.59 3.43 9.13
N PHE A 35 -5.94 4.21 10.15
CA PHE A 35 -6.24 5.63 9.97
C PHE A 35 -4.99 6.43 9.59
N VAL A 36 -3.87 6.18 10.26
CA VAL A 36 -2.58 6.79 9.92
C VAL A 36 -2.17 6.45 8.48
N TYR A 37 -2.28 5.18 8.10
CA TYR A 37 -2.04 4.74 6.72
C TYR A 37 -2.96 5.48 5.73
N LEU A 38 -4.24 5.61 6.02
CA LEU A 38 -5.21 6.28 5.15
C LEU A 38 -4.86 7.76 4.92
N VAL A 39 -4.46 8.47 5.97
CA VAL A 39 -4.02 9.88 5.87
C VAL A 39 -2.80 9.98 4.94
N GLY A 40 -1.80 9.11 5.12
CA GLY A 40 -0.62 9.07 4.24
C GLY A 40 -0.97 8.74 2.80
N LEU A 41 -1.88 7.79 2.58
CA LEU A 41 -2.36 7.41 1.26
C LEU A 41 -3.07 8.59 0.57
N CYS A 42 -4.01 9.25 1.25
CA CYS A 42 -4.73 10.41 0.69
C CYS A 42 -3.76 11.53 0.30
N PHE A 43 -2.82 11.86 1.19
CA PHE A 43 -1.79 12.85 0.91
C PHE A 43 -0.93 12.46 -0.30
N SER A 44 -0.47 11.21 -0.36
CA SER A 44 0.34 10.70 -1.46
C SER A 44 -0.40 10.74 -2.80
N VAL A 45 -1.67 10.31 -2.82
CA VAL A 45 -2.50 10.33 -4.03
C VAL A 45 -2.73 11.76 -4.52
N LEU A 46 -3.02 12.71 -3.62
CA LEU A 46 -3.18 14.12 -3.98
C LEU A 46 -1.89 14.71 -4.57
N CYS A 47 -0.75 14.51 -3.92
CA CYS A 47 0.54 14.99 -4.42
C CYS A 47 0.90 14.37 -5.77
N THR A 48 0.70 13.05 -5.93
CA THR A 48 0.95 12.35 -7.19
C THR A 48 0.03 12.87 -8.30
N HIS A 49 -1.24 13.13 -8.00
CA HIS A 49 -2.19 13.70 -8.95
C HIS A 49 -1.74 15.06 -9.45
N LEU A 50 -1.31 15.95 -8.55
CA LEU A 50 -0.81 17.28 -8.92
C LEU A 50 0.40 17.21 -9.85
N VAL A 51 1.34 16.32 -9.57
CA VAL A 51 2.55 16.16 -10.40
C VAL A 51 2.23 15.54 -11.75
N VAL A 52 1.42 14.47 -11.78
CA VAL A 52 1.09 13.76 -13.03
C VAL A 52 0.22 14.60 -13.97
N THR A 53 -0.57 15.56 -13.46
CA THR A 53 -1.36 16.47 -14.31
C THR A 53 -0.51 17.40 -15.18
N ILE A 54 0.76 17.62 -14.80
CA ILE A 54 1.72 18.43 -15.56
C ILE A 54 2.28 17.63 -16.76
N ALA A 55 2.23 16.30 -16.71
CA ALA A 55 2.72 15.44 -17.78
C ALA A 55 1.84 15.52 -19.05
N PRO A 56 2.43 15.37 -20.25
CA PRO A 56 1.70 15.40 -21.49
C PRO A 56 0.64 14.28 -21.52
N LYS A 57 -0.60 14.70 -21.77
CA LYS A 57 -1.73 13.77 -21.85
C LYS A 57 -1.67 13.02 -23.19
N PRO A 58 -1.91 11.70 -23.20
CA PRO A 58 -2.11 10.99 -24.45
C PRO A 58 -3.36 11.55 -25.14
N LYS A 59 -3.41 11.48 -26.48
CA LYS A 59 -4.65 11.71 -27.22
C LYS A 59 -5.58 10.52 -26.90
N MET A 60 -6.39 10.70 -25.89
CA MET A 60 -7.35 9.67 -25.47
C MET A 60 -8.48 9.59 -26.48
N ASP A 61 -8.68 8.41 -27.06
CA ASP A 61 -10.03 8.03 -27.49
C ASP A 61 -10.91 7.95 -26.24
N PRO A 62 -12.15 8.47 -26.30
CA PRO A 62 -13.05 8.49 -25.15
C PRO A 62 -13.60 7.09 -24.84
N ASN A 63 -12.72 6.08 -24.75
CA ASN A 63 -13.10 4.72 -24.43
C ASN A 63 -13.47 4.63 -22.96
N PHE A 64 -14.72 4.28 -22.72
CA PHE A 64 -15.36 4.08 -21.41
C PHE A 64 -14.55 3.19 -20.43
N ILE A 65 -13.65 2.35 -20.94
CA ILE A 65 -12.86 1.40 -20.18
C ILE A 65 -11.80 2.06 -19.28
N CYS A 66 -11.27 3.23 -19.66
CA CYS A 66 -10.25 3.95 -18.90
C CYS A 66 -10.83 4.80 -17.76
N ASN A 67 -12.11 5.20 -17.83
CA ASN A 67 -12.74 6.20 -16.98
C ASN A 67 -13.73 5.61 -15.96
N ASN A 68 -13.36 4.58 -15.21
CA ASN A 68 -14.29 3.99 -14.21
C ASN A 68 -14.65 4.92 -13.04
N PHE A 69 -14.06 6.10 -12.93
CA PHE A 69 -14.39 7.13 -11.94
C PHE A 69 -14.90 8.44 -12.56
N SER A 70 -15.45 8.39 -13.76
CA SER A 70 -16.21 9.53 -14.28
C SER A 70 -17.54 9.63 -13.55
N VAL A 71 -17.55 10.25 -12.38
CA VAL A 71 -18.78 10.72 -11.75
C VAL A 71 -19.24 11.93 -12.55
N ASN A 72 -20.21 11.74 -13.45
CA ASN A 72 -20.91 12.79 -14.21
C ASN A 72 -20.01 13.76 -15.00
N GLY A 73 -18.94 13.29 -15.65
CA GLY A 73 -18.17 14.14 -16.57
C GLY A 73 -17.37 15.28 -15.93
N MET A 74 -17.39 15.43 -14.59
CA MET A 74 -16.74 16.55 -13.91
C MET A 74 -15.29 16.30 -13.50
N ILE A 75 -14.83 15.06 -13.45
CA ILE A 75 -13.45 14.75 -13.01
C ILE A 75 -12.78 13.93 -14.10
N ASN A 76 -12.09 14.59 -15.00
CA ASN A 76 -11.10 13.94 -15.87
C ASN A 76 -9.91 13.53 -15.00
N VAL A 77 -9.93 12.31 -14.45
CA VAL A 77 -8.82 11.76 -13.67
C VAL A 77 -7.69 11.47 -14.64
N SER A 78 -6.72 12.36 -14.69
CA SER A 78 -5.53 12.24 -15.54
C SER A 78 -4.41 11.38 -14.90
N THR A 79 -4.73 10.67 -13.82
CA THR A 79 -3.75 9.89 -13.05
C THR A 79 -4.24 8.45 -12.87
N PRO A 80 -3.40 7.43 -13.05
CA PRO A 80 -3.76 6.04 -12.80
C PRO A 80 -3.88 5.78 -11.28
N LEU A 81 -5.05 6.10 -10.71
CA LEU A 81 -5.31 6.02 -9.26
C LEU A 81 -5.05 4.63 -8.69
N GLY A 82 -5.47 3.57 -9.39
CA GLY A 82 -5.22 2.20 -8.96
C GLY A 82 -3.74 1.93 -8.76
N LEU A 83 -2.92 2.30 -9.74
CA LEU A 83 -1.48 2.16 -9.68
C LEU A 83 -0.87 3.00 -8.55
N ALA A 84 -1.33 4.25 -8.34
CA ALA A 84 -0.85 5.11 -7.27
C ALA A 84 -1.12 4.49 -5.88
N ILE A 85 -2.33 3.95 -5.66
CA ILE A 85 -2.71 3.29 -4.41
C ILE A 85 -1.83 2.06 -4.16
N ILE A 86 -1.66 1.18 -5.16
CA ILE A 86 -0.88 -0.05 -5.02
C ILE A 86 0.60 0.27 -4.76
N CYS A 87 1.18 1.22 -5.51
CA CYS A 87 2.56 1.63 -5.32
C CYS A 87 2.79 2.24 -3.95
N HIS A 88 1.95 3.21 -3.53
CA HIS A 88 2.07 3.79 -2.20
C HIS A 88 2.03 2.72 -1.11
N THR A 89 1.03 1.82 -1.17
CA THR A 89 0.84 0.77 -0.16
C THR A 89 2.02 -0.20 -0.14
N PHE A 90 2.49 -0.64 -1.31
CA PHE A 90 3.63 -1.54 -1.40
C PHE A 90 4.89 -0.92 -0.78
N PHE A 91 5.24 0.29 -1.19
CA PHE A 91 6.45 0.95 -0.72
C PHE A 91 6.35 1.39 0.76
N TYR A 92 5.16 1.73 1.23
CA TYR A 92 4.89 1.95 2.65
C TYR A 92 5.13 0.70 3.50
N LEU A 93 4.73 -0.48 3.01
CA LEU A 93 4.88 -1.75 3.72
C LEU A 93 6.27 -2.37 3.58
N ILE A 94 6.94 -2.19 2.42
CA ILE A 94 8.26 -2.78 2.21
C ILE A 94 9.35 -2.14 3.06
N TYR A 95 9.21 -0.85 3.39
CA TYR A 95 10.17 -0.14 4.25
C TYR A 95 10.35 -0.84 5.61
N PRO A 96 9.31 -1.06 6.44
CA PRO A 96 9.46 -1.78 7.70
C PRO A 96 9.85 -3.24 7.51
N VAL A 97 9.42 -3.90 6.44
CA VAL A 97 9.84 -5.28 6.14
C VAL A 97 11.36 -5.35 5.98
N ALA A 98 11.95 -4.43 5.21
CA ALA A 98 13.38 -4.37 4.98
C ALA A 98 14.16 -3.95 6.25
N MET A 99 13.69 -2.92 6.95
CA MET A 99 14.36 -2.40 8.16
C MET A 99 14.37 -3.41 9.31
N TYR A 100 13.28 -4.15 9.49
CA TYR A 100 13.13 -5.11 10.60
C TYR A 100 13.41 -6.57 10.20
N LYS A 101 13.91 -6.82 8.98
CA LYS A 101 14.23 -8.15 8.42
C LYS A 101 13.06 -9.12 8.53
N LEU A 102 11.87 -8.64 8.12
CA LEU A 102 10.62 -9.40 8.18
C LEU A 102 10.28 -10.08 6.84
N GLU A 103 11.23 -10.19 5.91
CA GLU A 103 11.01 -10.68 4.55
C GLU A 103 10.41 -12.10 4.55
N VAL A 104 10.95 -12.98 5.39
CA VAL A 104 10.53 -14.39 5.47
C VAL A 104 9.06 -14.53 5.91
N TYR A 105 8.58 -13.60 6.74
CA TYR A 105 7.21 -13.61 7.24
C TYR A 105 6.21 -12.91 6.30
N ASN A 106 6.71 -12.13 5.33
CA ASN A 106 5.91 -11.32 4.44
C ASN A 106 6.11 -11.68 2.96
N ILE A 107 6.47 -12.93 2.67
CA ILE A 107 6.64 -13.44 1.29
C ILE A 107 5.42 -13.15 0.40
N PRO A 108 4.16 -13.37 0.85
CA PRO A 108 3.00 -13.06 0.01
C PRO A 108 2.92 -11.60 -0.41
N LEU A 109 3.29 -10.67 0.47
CA LEU A 109 3.35 -9.23 0.15
C LEU A 109 4.38 -8.96 -0.95
N LEU A 110 5.58 -9.55 -0.83
CA LEU A 110 6.67 -9.38 -1.80
C LEU A 110 6.37 -9.97 -3.18
N ILE A 111 5.44 -10.92 -3.27
CA ILE A 111 5.06 -11.55 -4.54
C ILE A 111 3.81 -10.88 -5.14
N ILE A 112 2.76 -10.70 -4.34
CA ILE A 112 1.45 -10.26 -4.83
C ILE A 112 1.50 -8.79 -5.30
N PHE A 113 2.14 -7.89 -4.55
CA PHE A 113 2.17 -6.48 -4.93
C PHE A 113 2.92 -6.21 -6.25
N PRO A 114 4.12 -6.75 -6.51
CA PRO A 114 4.76 -6.59 -7.81
C PRO A 114 3.90 -7.14 -8.96
N ILE A 115 3.22 -8.27 -8.77
CA ILE A 115 2.31 -8.82 -9.78
C ILE A 115 1.17 -7.84 -10.06
N LEU A 116 0.55 -7.26 -9.03
CA LEU A 116 -0.51 -6.27 -9.18
C LEU A 116 -0.02 -5.00 -9.90
N ILE A 117 1.18 -4.52 -9.56
CA ILE A 117 1.79 -3.34 -10.22
C ILE A 117 2.00 -3.63 -11.71
N ILE A 118 2.60 -4.80 -12.04
CA ILE A 118 2.84 -5.19 -13.44
C ILE A 118 1.51 -5.33 -14.20
N ALA A 119 0.51 -5.96 -13.61
CA ALA A 119 -0.81 -6.12 -14.21
C ALA A 119 -1.49 -4.77 -14.50
N GLU A 120 -1.42 -3.81 -13.55
CA GLU A 120 -1.94 -2.46 -13.74
C GLU A 120 -1.18 -1.69 -14.83
N ILE A 121 0.14 -1.79 -14.87
CA ILE A 121 0.95 -1.16 -15.93
C ILE A 121 0.57 -1.74 -17.28
N PHE A 122 0.55 -3.07 -17.40
CA PHE A 122 0.21 -3.76 -18.66
C PHE A 122 -1.18 -3.36 -19.15
N TRP A 123 -2.17 -3.35 -18.26
CA TRP A 123 -3.54 -2.97 -18.59
C TRP A 123 -3.61 -1.52 -19.10
N ASN A 124 -2.98 -0.59 -18.39
CA ASN A 124 -3.01 0.83 -18.75
C ASN A 124 -2.31 1.10 -20.10
N LEU A 125 -1.24 0.36 -20.41
CA LEU A 125 -0.53 0.48 -21.69
C LEU A 125 -1.33 -0.16 -22.83
N GLN A 126 -1.88 -1.36 -22.63
CA GLN A 126 -2.62 -2.08 -23.66
C GLN A 126 -3.86 -1.32 -24.14
N HIS A 127 -4.52 -0.61 -23.23
CA HIS A 127 -5.72 0.17 -23.55
C HIS A 127 -5.42 1.65 -23.80
N SER A 128 -4.14 2.04 -23.88
CA SER A 128 -3.71 3.44 -24.09
C SER A 128 -4.37 4.44 -23.13
N CYS A 129 -4.70 4.00 -21.89
CA CYS A 129 -5.36 4.83 -20.90
C CYS A 129 -4.48 5.97 -20.40
N PHE A 130 -3.17 5.69 -20.23
CA PHE A 130 -2.19 6.66 -19.74
C PHE A 130 -0.89 6.55 -20.55
N SER A 131 -0.17 7.67 -20.66
CA SER A 131 1.14 7.67 -21.29
C SER A 131 2.17 6.95 -20.40
N MET A 132 3.22 6.39 -21.02
CA MET A 132 4.31 5.75 -20.26
C MET A 132 4.94 6.72 -19.26
N THR A 133 5.04 8.00 -19.61
CA THR A 133 5.54 9.06 -18.71
C THR A 133 4.66 9.22 -17.48
N GLN A 134 3.34 9.24 -17.63
CA GLN A 134 2.39 9.34 -16.51
C GLN A 134 2.48 8.12 -15.59
N ILE A 135 2.61 6.92 -16.15
CA ILE A 135 2.77 5.68 -15.40
C ILE A 135 4.07 5.72 -14.58
N MET A 136 5.20 6.06 -15.21
CA MET A 136 6.49 6.15 -14.53
C MET A 136 6.51 7.21 -13.44
N MET A 137 5.96 8.40 -13.70
CA MET A 137 5.81 9.44 -12.68
C MET A 137 4.97 8.95 -11.51
N THR A 138 3.87 8.26 -11.77
CA THR A 138 3.00 7.72 -10.71
C THR A 138 3.77 6.74 -9.82
N ILE A 139 4.53 5.82 -10.40
CA ILE A 139 5.32 4.83 -9.65
C ILE A 139 6.35 5.53 -8.76
N ILE A 140 7.10 6.48 -9.32
CA ILE A 140 8.18 7.19 -8.62
C ILE A 140 7.61 8.04 -7.48
N PHE A 141 6.59 8.85 -7.76
CA PHE A 141 6.04 9.78 -6.76
C PHE A 141 5.20 9.05 -5.71
N ALA A 142 4.26 8.19 -6.09
CA ALA A 142 3.45 7.46 -5.12
C ALA A 142 4.31 6.49 -4.30
N GLY A 143 5.24 5.78 -4.93
CA GLY A 143 6.17 4.88 -4.24
C GLY A 143 7.13 5.62 -3.33
N GLY A 144 7.77 6.69 -3.83
CA GLY A 144 8.68 7.53 -3.05
C GLY A 144 8.01 8.13 -1.82
N LEU A 145 6.80 8.67 -1.98
CA LEU A 145 6.01 9.19 -0.84
C LEU A 145 5.62 8.08 0.13
N GLY A 146 5.37 6.86 -0.34
CA GLY A 146 5.12 5.70 0.53
C GLY A 146 6.31 5.37 1.42
N VAL A 147 7.53 5.32 0.86
CA VAL A 147 8.77 5.10 1.64
C VAL A 147 9.00 6.24 2.62
N VAL A 148 8.93 7.50 2.15
CA VAL A 148 9.17 8.68 3.00
C VAL A 148 8.17 8.73 4.16
N TYR A 149 6.91 8.45 3.90
CA TYR A 149 5.88 8.45 4.94
C TYR A 149 6.14 7.35 5.98
N SER A 150 6.49 6.13 5.53
CA SER A 150 6.85 5.04 6.43
C SER A 150 8.10 5.36 7.26
N PHE A 151 9.11 5.99 6.65
CA PHE A 151 10.32 6.48 7.32
C PHE A 151 10.00 7.52 8.40
N ILE A 152 9.13 8.50 8.10
CA ILE A 152 8.72 9.53 9.08
C ILE A 152 8.05 8.87 10.29
N ILE A 153 7.14 7.92 10.08
CA ILE A 153 6.49 7.20 11.18
C ILE A 153 7.51 6.43 12.03
N ASP A 154 8.50 5.83 11.38
CA ASP A 154 9.57 5.10 12.09
C ASP A 154 10.41 6.03 12.97
N GLN A 155 10.76 7.22 12.46
CA GLN A 155 11.50 8.24 13.21
C GLN A 155 10.74 8.77 14.44
N LEU A 156 9.42 8.77 14.41
CA LEU A 156 8.58 9.11 15.56
C LEU A 156 8.70 8.11 16.72
N LYS A 157 9.40 6.98 16.52
CA LYS A 157 9.61 5.91 17.51
C LYS A 157 8.29 5.40 18.13
N MET A 158 7.21 5.45 17.35
CA MET A 158 5.89 4.96 17.74
C MET A 158 5.54 3.68 16.96
N PRO A 159 6.04 2.50 17.37
CA PRO A 159 5.82 1.24 16.63
C PRO A 159 4.33 0.88 16.54
N LYS A 160 3.50 1.44 17.42
CA LYS A 160 2.04 1.28 17.39
C LYS A 160 1.36 1.94 16.18
N LEU A 161 2.02 2.89 15.51
CA LEU A 161 1.47 3.59 14.35
C LEU A 161 1.85 2.90 13.03
N GLN A 162 2.90 2.08 13.03
CA GLN A 162 3.38 1.38 11.86
C GLN A 162 2.67 0.03 11.70
N TYR A 163 2.24 -0.28 10.49
CA TYR A 163 1.35 -1.43 10.25
C TYR A 163 2.03 -2.78 10.50
N LEU A 164 3.30 -2.94 10.15
CA LEU A 164 4.06 -4.20 10.29
C LEU A 164 5.03 -4.22 11.49
N ALA A 165 5.49 -3.08 11.97
CA ALA A 165 6.45 -3.03 13.08
C ALA A 165 5.90 -3.56 14.41
N ALA A 166 4.59 -3.52 14.58
CA ALA A 166 3.95 -4.02 15.80
C ALA A 166 3.96 -5.55 15.94
N GLY A 167 4.22 -6.28 14.83
CA GLY A 167 4.45 -7.71 14.90
C GLY A 167 5.86 -8.07 15.38
N SER A 168 6.81 -7.13 15.31
CA SER A 168 8.19 -7.33 15.79
C SER A 168 8.36 -7.13 17.29
N THR A 169 7.42 -6.49 17.97
CA THR A 169 7.23 -6.66 19.41
C THR A 169 6.51 -8.00 19.66
N ARG A 170 7.03 -9.11 19.14
CA ARG A 170 6.98 -10.32 19.92
C ARG A 170 7.57 -9.90 21.25
N GLU A 171 6.75 -9.86 22.29
CA GLU A 171 7.24 -10.06 23.63
C GLU A 171 8.12 -11.29 23.50
N VAL A 172 9.43 -11.06 23.35
CA VAL A 172 10.40 -12.11 23.64
C VAL A 172 10.09 -12.39 25.08
N CYS A 173 9.32 -13.43 25.33
CA CYS A 173 9.18 -13.98 26.66
C CYS A 173 10.62 -14.37 27.01
N ASN A 174 11.34 -13.42 27.60
CA ASN A 174 12.61 -13.70 28.22
C ASN A 174 12.26 -14.74 29.29
N MET A 175 12.58 -16.00 29.02
CA MET A 175 12.58 -17.02 30.05
C MET A 175 13.25 -16.38 31.27
N PRO A 176 12.57 -16.31 32.42
CA PRO A 176 13.15 -15.72 33.59
C PRO A 176 14.44 -16.48 33.84
N LYS A 177 15.57 -15.79 33.75
CA LYS A 177 16.89 -16.36 34.06
C LYS A 177 16.80 -16.96 35.45
N LYS A 178 16.71 -18.31 35.53
CA LYS A 178 16.81 -19.14 36.73
C LYS A 178 16.17 -18.49 37.97
N GLN A 179 14.91 -18.79 38.23
CA GLN A 179 14.37 -18.67 39.59
C GLN A 179 15.21 -19.60 40.47
N LYS A 180 16.05 -19.01 41.29
CA LYS A 180 16.69 -19.72 42.40
C LYS A 180 15.60 -19.98 43.45
N PHE A 181 15.05 -21.18 43.47
CA PHE A 181 14.22 -21.62 44.57
C PHE A 181 15.10 -21.72 45.81
N LYS A 182 14.90 -20.86 46.79
CA LYS A 182 15.44 -21.05 48.13
C LYS A 182 14.49 -22.00 48.86
N CYS A 183 14.95 -23.22 49.08
CA CYS A 183 14.28 -24.11 50.03
C CYS A 183 14.54 -23.58 51.42
N TYR A 184 13.50 -23.16 52.12
CA TYR A 184 13.55 -22.91 53.56
C TYR A 184 13.36 -24.27 54.23
N ASN A 185 14.42 -24.76 54.93
CA ASN A 185 14.26 -25.83 55.92
C ASN A 185 13.60 -25.18 57.16
N ASN A 186 12.38 -25.56 57.45
CA ASN A 186 11.81 -25.36 58.79
C ASN A 186 12.40 -26.44 59.72
N GLU A 187 13.30 -26.04 60.59
CA GLU A 187 13.55 -26.77 61.82
C GLU A 187 12.55 -26.34 62.90
#